data_d190753446176bfb371c7495c807cdc5
#
_entry.id   d190753446176bfb371c7495c807cdc5
#
_cell.length_a   1.000
_cell.length_b   1.000
_cell.length_c   1.000
_cell.angle_alpha   90.00
_cell.angle_beta   90.00
_cell.angle_gamma   90.00
#
_symmetry.space_group_name_H-M   'P 1'
#
loop_
_entity.id
_entity.type
_entity.pdbx_description
1 polymer ?
#
loop_
_entity_poly.entity_id
_entity_poly.type
_entity_poly.pdbx_seq_one_letter_code
_entity_poly.pdbx_strand_id
1 'polypeptide(L)'
;MIRVITGIAHNAVTVKDMDESLRFYTEALGFRRAFDIDRPETGEPWIVYLSIRGGQFLELFYGGTVDNPWNDALIGFNHFCFEVDDIHAAARQVQDAGWPLDVAPKLGADGNWQAWVTDPNGIRIELMQISPESPHARFE
;
A
#
# COMPACT_ATOMS: atom_id res chain seq x y z
N MET A 1 -14.43 -13.32 -24.88
CA MET A 1 -14.89 -12.89 -23.55
C MET A 1 -14.85 -11.37 -23.45
N ILE A 2 -15.92 -10.76 -23.02
CA ILE A 2 -15.95 -9.31 -22.81
C ILE A 2 -15.38 -9.02 -21.42
N ARG A 3 -14.38 -8.14 -21.34
CA ARG A 3 -13.89 -7.66 -20.05
C ARG A 3 -14.85 -6.61 -19.51
N VAL A 4 -15.42 -6.88 -18.36
CA VAL A 4 -16.29 -5.93 -17.66
C VAL A 4 -15.55 -5.24 -16.51
N ILE A 5 -14.48 -5.86 -15.98
CA ILE A 5 -13.62 -5.26 -14.98
C ILE A 5 -12.49 -4.52 -15.71
N THR A 6 -12.37 -3.22 -15.47
CA THR A 6 -11.42 -2.36 -16.18
C THR A 6 -10.16 -2.05 -15.37
N GLY A 7 -10.16 -2.35 -14.08
CA GLY A 7 -8.99 -2.13 -13.22
C GLY A 7 -9.36 -2.24 -11.74
N ILE A 8 -8.41 -1.87 -10.91
CA ILE A 8 -8.61 -1.76 -9.46
C ILE A 8 -8.84 -0.29 -9.14
N ALA A 9 -10.00 0.05 -8.58
CA ALA A 9 -10.33 1.43 -8.21
C ALA A 9 -9.69 1.83 -6.89
N HIS A 10 -9.82 0.98 -5.88
CA HIS A 10 -9.18 1.19 -4.58
C HIS A 10 -8.99 -0.13 -3.85
N ASN A 11 -8.13 -0.08 -2.84
CA ASN A 11 -8.04 -1.05 -1.76
C ASN A 11 -8.37 -0.33 -0.45
N ALA A 12 -8.67 -1.07 0.59
CA ALA A 12 -9.08 -0.50 1.85
C ALA A 12 -8.41 -1.19 3.03
N VAL A 13 -8.03 -0.39 4.03
CA VAL A 13 -7.42 -0.85 5.29
C VAL A 13 -8.16 -0.18 6.44
N THR A 14 -8.57 -0.96 7.42
CA THR A 14 -9.03 -0.43 8.71
C THR A 14 -7.82 -0.20 9.60
N VAL A 15 -7.67 1.01 10.14
CA VAL A 15 -6.47 1.43 10.87
C VAL A 15 -6.73 1.56 12.36
N LYS A 16 -5.69 1.31 13.14
CA LYS A 16 -5.70 1.45 14.59
C LYS A 16 -5.64 2.93 15.00
N ASP A 17 -4.72 3.66 14.42
CA ASP A 17 -4.46 5.08 14.67
C ASP A 17 -4.34 5.79 13.33
N MET A 18 -5.31 6.67 13.04
CA MET A 18 -5.37 7.36 11.74
C MET A 18 -4.19 8.30 11.55
N ASP A 19 -3.78 9.06 12.57
CA ASP A 19 -2.68 10.02 12.43
C ASP A 19 -1.36 9.31 12.14
N GLU A 20 -1.08 8.21 12.81
CA GLU A 20 0.12 7.41 12.57
C GLU A 20 0.08 6.78 11.17
N SER A 21 -1.06 6.25 10.77
CA SER A 21 -1.24 5.65 9.44
C SER A 21 -1.09 6.69 8.33
N LEU A 22 -1.65 7.89 8.51
CA LEU A 22 -1.48 8.98 7.56
C LEU A 22 -0.01 9.40 7.42
N ARG A 23 0.73 9.50 8.53
CA ARG A 23 2.17 9.80 8.46
C ARG A 23 2.91 8.74 7.64
N PHE A 24 2.61 7.47 7.89
CA PHE A 24 3.25 6.38 7.14
C PHE A 24 2.96 6.51 5.64
N TYR A 25 1.69 6.54 5.26
CA TYR A 25 1.33 6.51 3.84
C TYR A 25 1.70 7.80 3.10
N THR A 26 1.67 8.96 3.76
CA THR A 26 2.02 10.22 3.11
C THR A 26 3.51 10.52 3.14
N GLU A 27 4.20 10.26 4.25
CA GLU A 27 5.61 10.59 4.38
C GLU A 27 6.53 9.47 3.87
N ALA A 28 6.25 8.23 4.24
CA ALA A 28 7.09 7.11 3.81
C ALA A 28 6.78 6.67 2.37
N LEU A 29 5.51 6.59 1.99
CA LEU A 29 5.12 6.13 0.66
C LEU A 29 4.80 7.26 -0.33
N GLY A 30 4.66 8.51 0.15
CA GLY A 30 4.43 9.66 -0.72
C GLY A 30 3.02 9.77 -1.28
N PHE A 31 2.04 9.07 -0.71
CA PHE A 31 0.64 9.22 -1.12
C PHE A 31 0.11 10.58 -0.67
N ARG A 32 -0.90 11.07 -1.35
CA ARG A 32 -1.52 12.37 -1.02
C ARG A 32 -2.91 12.14 -0.47
N ARG A 33 -3.21 12.82 0.63
CA ARG A 33 -4.58 12.86 1.16
C ARG A 33 -5.47 13.57 0.13
N ALA A 34 -6.51 12.85 -0.33
CA ALA A 34 -7.38 13.34 -1.39
C ALA A 34 -8.64 13.96 -0.82
N PHE A 35 -9.42 13.18 -0.08
CA PHE A 35 -10.66 13.64 0.54
C PHE A 35 -11.07 12.67 1.65
N ASP A 36 -12.01 13.13 2.48
CA ASP A 36 -12.57 12.36 3.58
C ASP A 36 -14.06 12.15 3.35
N ILE A 37 -14.58 11.04 3.87
CA ILE A 37 -16.00 10.78 3.93
C ILE A 37 -16.37 10.53 5.38
N ASP A 38 -17.35 11.32 5.87
CA ASP A 38 -17.92 11.13 7.20
C ASP A 38 -19.11 10.18 7.13
N ARG A 39 -19.45 9.56 8.26
CA ARG A 39 -20.65 8.71 8.33
C ARG A 39 -21.90 9.54 8.07
N PRO A 40 -22.73 9.14 7.10
CA PRO A 40 -23.93 9.90 6.78
C PRO A 40 -24.91 10.04 7.96
N GLU A 41 -24.97 9.01 8.82
CA GLU A 41 -25.94 8.98 9.92
C GLU A 41 -25.55 9.88 11.11
N THR A 42 -24.25 10.03 11.37
CA THR A 42 -23.74 10.67 12.60
C THR A 42 -22.84 11.87 12.33
N GLY A 43 -22.26 11.98 11.13
CA GLY A 43 -21.26 13.00 10.81
C GLY A 43 -19.88 12.70 11.39
N GLU A 44 -19.68 11.56 12.03
CA GLU A 44 -18.39 11.17 12.57
C GLU A 44 -17.38 10.82 11.46
N PRO A 45 -16.08 11.04 11.66
CA PRO A 45 -15.06 10.61 10.72
C PRO A 45 -15.17 9.11 10.42
N TRP A 46 -15.06 8.73 9.15
CA TRP A 46 -15.21 7.36 8.74
C TRP A 46 -14.08 6.87 7.83
N ILE A 47 -13.85 7.56 6.72
CA ILE A 47 -12.87 7.13 5.71
C ILE A 47 -11.99 8.30 5.30
N VAL A 48 -10.70 8.07 5.18
CA VAL A 48 -9.77 8.99 4.52
C VAL A 48 -9.31 8.33 3.21
N TYR A 49 -9.49 9.03 2.10
CA TYR A 49 -8.99 8.60 0.80
C TYR A 49 -7.60 9.15 0.54
N LEU A 50 -6.68 8.26 0.20
CA LEU A 50 -5.34 8.61 -0.24
C LEU A 50 -5.21 8.36 -1.74
N SER A 51 -4.69 9.34 -2.47
CA SER A 51 -4.36 9.17 -3.89
C SER A 51 -2.99 8.54 -4.02
N ILE A 52 -2.92 7.42 -4.72
CA ILE A 52 -1.67 6.78 -5.12
C ILE A 52 -1.14 7.47 -6.37
N ARG A 53 -1.96 7.48 -7.41
CA ARG A 53 -1.80 8.26 -8.64
C ARG A 53 -3.18 8.30 -9.34
N GLY A 54 -3.27 9.00 -10.45
CA GLY A 54 -4.55 9.25 -11.13
C GLY A 54 -5.52 8.07 -11.14
N GLY A 55 -6.64 8.21 -10.45
CA GLY A 55 -7.71 7.20 -10.40
C GLY A 55 -7.44 5.99 -9.51
N GLN A 56 -6.30 5.91 -8.85
CA GLN A 56 -5.96 4.82 -7.93
C GLN A 56 -5.92 5.34 -6.49
N PHE A 57 -6.69 4.70 -5.61
CA PHE A 57 -6.85 5.15 -4.23
C PHE A 57 -6.60 4.03 -3.23
N LEU A 58 -6.19 4.43 -2.05
CA LEU A 58 -6.22 3.62 -0.85
C LEU A 58 -7.17 4.29 0.15
N GLU A 59 -8.14 3.52 0.67
CA GLU A 59 -9.04 3.99 1.71
C GLU A 59 -8.52 3.55 3.07
N LEU A 60 -8.45 4.49 4.00
CA LEU A 60 -8.16 4.20 5.40
C LEU A 60 -9.44 4.41 6.21
N PHE A 61 -9.90 3.34 6.87
CA PHE A 61 -11.10 3.37 7.70
C PHE A 61 -10.71 3.55 9.16
N TYR A 62 -11.40 4.46 9.84
CA TYR A 62 -11.33 4.57 11.29
C TYR A 62 -11.93 3.33 11.96
N GLY A 63 -11.55 3.07 13.20
CA GLY A 63 -12.25 2.15 14.08
C GLY A 63 -11.61 0.78 14.26
N GLY A 64 -10.39 0.59 13.85
CA GLY A 64 -9.66 -0.67 14.08
C GLY A 64 -9.33 -0.86 15.56
N THR A 65 -9.77 -1.96 16.13
CA THR A 65 -9.56 -2.28 17.55
C THR A 65 -9.00 -3.68 17.79
N VAL A 66 -8.97 -4.52 16.75
CA VAL A 66 -8.52 -5.92 16.86
C VAL A 66 -7.34 -6.13 15.94
N ASP A 67 -6.20 -6.50 16.50
CA ASP A 67 -5.02 -6.85 15.72
C ASP A 67 -5.28 -8.09 14.88
N ASN A 68 -4.77 -8.08 13.65
CA ASN A 68 -4.88 -9.20 12.72
C ASN A 68 -3.48 -9.54 12.18
N PRO A 69 -2.61 -10.16 13.01
CA PRO A 69 -1.24 -10.44 12.61
C PRO A 69 -1.20 -11.42 11.45
N TRP A 70 -0.41 -11.08 10.42
CA TRP A 70 -0.26 -11.93 9.26
C TRP A 70 0.62 -13.13 9.56
N ASN A 71 0.24 -14.28 8.98
CA ASN A 71 1.14 -15.42 8.79
C ASN A 71 0.82 -16.05 7.43
N ASP A 72 1.78 -16.81 6.88
CA ASP A 72 1.70 -17.34 5.53
C ASP A 72 0.68 -18.47 5.33
N ALA A 73 0.08 -18.95 6.40
CA ALA A 73 -0.98 -19.96 6.35
C ALA A 73 -2.39 -19.36 6.30
N LEU A 74 -2.54 -18.05 6.50
CA LEU A 74 -3.86 -17.40 6.47
C LEU A 74 -4.42 -17.39 5.04
N ILE A 75 -5.66 -17.83 4.91
CA ILE A 75 -6.39 -17.76 3.66
C ILE A 75 -6.90 -16.32 3.49
N GLY A 76 -6.57 -15.69 2.37
CA GLY A 76 -7.08 -14.37 2.05
C GLY A 76 -5.97 -13.41 1.64
N PHE A 77 -6.08 -12.17 2.11
CA PHE A 77 -5.15 -11.11 1.74
C PHE A 77 -3.71 -11.46 2.18
N ASN A 78 -2.76 -11.33 1.26
CA ASN A 78 -1.33 -11.59 1.52
C ASN A 78 -0.55 -10.29 1.76
N HIS A 79 -0.56 -9.38 0.78
CA HIS A 79 0.15 -8.10 0.88
C HIS A 79 -0.32 -7.13 -0.21
N PHE A 80 0.01 -5.85 -0.05
CA PHE A 80 -0.01 -4.90 -1.16
C PHE A 80 1.30 -4.97 -1.92
N CYS A 81 1.24 -4.63 -3.22
CA CYS A 81 2.43 -4.32 -3.99
C CYS A 81 2.21 -2.98 -4.70
N PHE A 82 3.10 -2.02 -4.44
CA PHE A 82 3.08 -0.72 -5.11
C PHE A 82 4.28 -0.62 -6.05
N GLU A 83 4.04 -0.15 -7.26
CA GLU A 83 5.08 0.07 -8.24
C GLU A 83 5.85 1.34 -7.94
N VAL A 84 7.18 1.29 -8.07
CA VAL A 84 8.08 2.43 -7.93
C VAL A 84 8.98 2.53 -9.17
N ASP A 85 9.45 3.73 -9.47
CA ASP A 85 10.37 3.95 -10.59
C ASP A 85 11.80 3.58 -10.23
N ASP A 86 12.20 3.80 -8.97
CA ASP A 86 13.55 3.54 -8.45
C ASP A 86 13.45 2.93 -7.06
N ILE A 87 13.76 1.64 -6.97
CA ILE A 87 13.64 0.89 -5.72
C ILE A 87 14.56 1.42 -4.62
N HIS A 88 15.76 1.88 -4.98
CA HIS A 88 16.71 2.40 -3.99
C HIS A 88 16.25 3.76 -3.44
N ALA A 89 15.71 4.62 -4.30
CA ALA A 89 15.15 5.90 -3.88
C ALA A 89 13.92 5.70 -2.99
N ALA A 90 13.03 4.77 -3.35
CA ALA A 90 11.86 4.44 -2.56
C ALA A 90 12.23 3.90 -1.17
N ALA A 91 13.21 3.00 -1.11
CA ALA A 91 13.71 2.46 0.16
C ALA A 91 14.29 3.56 1.05
N ARG A 92 15.07 4.49 0.48
CA ARG A 92 15.61 5.63 1.25
C ARG A 92 14.51 6.52 1.78
N GLN A 93 13.47 6.79 0.99
CA GLN A 93 12.33 7.62 1.44
C GLN A 93 11.63 7.00 2.65
N VAL A 94 11.39 5.69 2.63
CA VAL A 94 10.81 4.96 3.76
C VAL A 94 11.67 5.12 5.02
N GLN A 95 12.98 4.88 4.89
CA GLN A 95 13.90 4.96 6.01
C GLN A 95 14.06 6.39 6.54
N ASP A 96 14.15 7.38 5.66
CA ASP A 96 14.25 8.79 6.04
C ASP A 96 13.00 9.28 6.77
N ALA A 97 11.84 8.70 6.48
CA ALA A 97 10.60 8.98 7.21
C ALA A 97 10.54 8.28 8.58
N GLY A 98 11.55 7.48 8.93
CA GLY A 98 11.63 6.84 10.24
C GLY A 98 11.08 5.41 10.32
N TRP A 99 10.82 4.78 9.17
CA TRP A 99 10.26 3.43 9.15
C TRP A 99 11.33 2.42 8.70
N PRO A 100 11.48 1.29 9.43
CA PRO A 100 12.46 0.28 9.04
C PRO A 100 11.96 -0.51 7.82
N LEU A 101 12.90 -0.96 7.00
CA LEU A 101 12.61 -1.94 5.96
C LEU A 101 12.66 -3.35 6.56
N ASP A 102 11.71 -4.19 6.18
CA ASP A 102 11.74 -5.62 6.51
C ASP A 102 12.71 -6.35 5.59
N VAL A 103 12.76 -5.93 4.33
CA VAL A 103 13.68 -6.46 3.32
C VAL A 103 14.24 -5.28 2.52
N ALA A 104 15.57 -5.14 2.52
CA ALA A 104 16.27 -4.16 1.69
C ALA A 104 16.13 -4.49 0.20
N PRO A 105 16.35 -3.50 -0.69
CA PRO A 105 16.24 -3.74 -2.13
C PRO A 105 17.03 -4.95 -2.59
N LYS A 106 16.34 -5.86 -3.29
CA LYS A 106 16.94 -7.05 -3.88
C LYS A 106 16.17 -7.48 -5.12
N LEU A 107 16.80 -8.28 -5.96
CA LEU A 107 16.16 -8.89 -7.12
C LEU A 107 15.28 -10.06 -6.65
N GLY A 108 14.00 -10.05 -7.05
CA GLY A 108 13.06 -11.11 -6.71
C GLY A 108 13.04 -12.25 -7.72
N ALA A 109 12.34 -13.32 -7.37
CA ALA A 109 12.21 -14.50 -8.22
C ALA A 109 11.49 -14.21 -9.54
N ASP A 110 10.65 -13.17 -9.59
CA ASP A 110 9.93 -12.72 -10.80
C ASP A 110 10.78 -11.84 -11.72
N GLY A 111 12.04 -11.58 -11.36
CA GLY A 111 12.94 -10.74 -12.15
C GLY A 111 12.79 -9.24 -11.90
N ASN A 112 11.95 -8.83 -10.97
CA ASN A 112 11.78 -7.44 -10.58
C ASN A 112 12.57 -7.13 -9.31
N TRP A 113 12.92 -5.85 -9.13
CA TRP A 113 13.49 -5.40 -7.86
C TRP A 113 12.38 -5.21 -6.85
N GLN A 114 12.64 -5.64 -5.61
CA GLN A 114 11.69 -5.53 -4.52
C GLN A 114 12.34 -5.01 -3.24
N ALA A 115 11.53 -4.38 -2.41
CA ALA A 115 11.82 -4.08 -1.01
C ALA A 115 10.52 -4.24 -0.23
N TRP A 116 10.60 -4.48 1.06
CA TRP A 116 9.43 -4.75 1.88
C TRP A 116 9.41 -3.87 3.12
N VAL A 117 8.22 -3.41 3.46
CA VAL A 117 7.94 -2.63 4.67
C VAL A 117 6.59 -3.06 5.23
N THR A 118 6.41 -2.92 6.55
CA THR A 118 5.13 -3.19 7.21
C THR A 118 4.55 -1.86 7.70
N ASP A 119 3.27 -1.63 7.43
CA ASP A 119 2.58 -0.42 7.88
C ASP A 119 2.30 -0.46 9.39
N PRO A 120 1.82 0.64 10.01
CA PRO A 120 1.53 0.66 11.45
C PRO A 120 0.47 -0.33 11.93
N ASN A 121 -0.30 -0.90 10.99
CA ASN A 121 -1.40 -1.83 11.30
C ASN A 121 -1.00 -3.29 11.10
N GLY A 122 0.26 -3.56 10.74
CA GLY A 122 0.74 -4.91 10.46
C GLY A 122 0.51 -5.35 9.01
N ILE A 123 0.15 -4.45 8.12
CA ILE A 123 -0.04 -4.75 6.69
C ILE A 123 1.32 -4.82 6.00
N ARG A 124 1.58 -5.94 5.34
CA ARG A 124 2.81 -6.14 4.57
C ARG A 124 2.70 -5.44 3.22
N ILE A 125 3.74 -4.72 2.86
CA ILE A 125 3.81 -3.94 1.62
C ILE A 125 5.10 -4.27 0.89
N GLU A 126 4.95 -4.71 -0.36
CA GLU A 126 6.03 -4.85 -1.31
C GLU A 126 6.14 -3.56 -2.13
N LEU A 127 7.35 -3.05 -2.28
CA LEU A 127 7.67 -2.01 -3.26
C LEU A 127 8.36 -2.71 -4.42
N MET A 128 7.90 -2.47 -5.65
CA MET A 128 8.39 -3.18 -6.82
C MET A 128 8.80 -2.21 -7.93
N GLN A 129 10.05 -2.35 -8.38
CA GLN A 129 10.49 -1.74 -9.63
C GLN A 129 10.44 -2.81 -10.72
N ILE A 130 9.55 -2.60 -11.70
CA ILE A 130 9.36 -3.56 -12.79
C ILE A 130 10.54 -3.47 -13.75
N SER A 131 11.22 -4.60 -13.93
CA SER A 131 12.33 -4.73 -14.86
C SER A 131 11.79 -4.98 -16.28
N PRO A 132 12.38 -4.34 -17.33
CA PRO A 132 11.88 -4.52 -18.70
C PRO A 132 11.89 -5.97 -19.20
N GLU A 133 12.76 -6.80 -18.62
CA GLU A 133 12.91 -8.19 -18.99
C GLU A 133 11.99 -9.14 -18.20
N SER A 134 11.27 -8.61 -17.21
CA SER A 134 10.42 -9.44 -16.35
C SER A 134 9.14 -9.89 -17.06
N PRO A 135 8.50 -10.96 -16.58
CA PRO A 135 7.19 -11.37 -17.09
C PRO A 135 6.13 -10.28 -17.00
N HIS A 136 6.17 -9.45 -15.95
CA HIS A 136 5.24 -8.32 -15.79
C HIS A 136 5.30 -7.36 -16.98
N ALA A 137 6.52 -6.98 -17.39
CA ALA A 137 6.72 -6.02 -18.46
C ALA A 137 6.39 -6.59 -19.84
N ARG A 138 6.43 -7.92 -19.99
CA ARG A 138 6.23 -8.61 -21.27
C ARG A 138 4.81 -9.11 -21.47
N PHE A 139 4.00 -9.13 -20.43
CA PHE A 139 2.62 -9.61 -20.54
C PHE A 139 1.73 -8.56 -21.19
N GLU A 140 0.95 -9.00 -22.17
CA GLU A 140 -0.02 -8.16 -22.90
C GLU A 140 -1.46 -8.33 -22.39
#